data_092bd948a3269b83789fa77b4141901c
#
_entry.id   092bd948a3269b83789fa77b4141901c
#
_cell.length_a   1.000
_cell.length_b   1.000
_cell.length_c   1.000
_cell.angle_alpha   90.00
_cell.angle_beta   90.00
_cell.angle_gamma   90.00
#
_symmetry.space_group_name_H-M   'P 1'
#
loop_
_entity.id
_entity.type
_entity.pdbx_description
1 polymer ?
#
loop_
_entity_poly.entity_id
_entity_poly.type
_entity_poly.pdbx_seq_one_letter_code
_entity_poly.pdbx_strand_id
1 'polypeptide(L)'
;TLMQVLDGKRRPSGGMVRLGTGARPSIFAQQQNRLGQGRVIDVIWNKYPRMTELEVRSHLAKLGFRGETVFKPCEALSGGELARLRFAEIVLERPNLLFLDEPTNHLDIYTRENLTEALMAYTGTLLLVTHDRHLMNSLACPILYLEDGKATLYPSYDALMGRSAPAPAVQKAAEPAKTGYGREQRRRRAELRAKIKACEDEMEACGAREVELDNEINSPEVYNDP
;
A
#
# COMPACT_ATOMS: atom_id res chain seq x y z
N THR A 1 -2.07 21.68 -6.47
CA THR A 1 -1.81 23.01 -5.85
C THR A 1 -1.93 22.96 -4.33
N LEU A 2 -3.05 22.48 -3.74
CA LEU A 2 -3.22 22.36 -2.28
C LEU A 2 -2.14 21.44 -1.67
N MET A 3 -1.87 20.29 -2.27
CA MET A 3 -0.82 19.36 -1.83
C MET A 3 0.56 20.01 -1.79
N GLN A 4 0.90 20.84 -2.78
CA GLN A 4 2.18 21.56 -2.82
C GLN A 4 2.31 22.61 -1.70
N VAL A 5 1.19 23.20 -1.29
CA VAL A 5 1.15 24.13 -0.15
C VAL A 5 1.34 23.37 1.16
N LEU A 6 0.69 22.22 1.32
CA LEU A 6 0.83 21.36 2.50
C LEU A 6 2.24 20.76 2.62
N ASP A 7 2.87 20.45 1.48
CA ASP A 7 4.26 19.98 1.37
C ASP A 7 5.30 21.11 1.61
N GLY A 8 4.87 22.35 1.71
CA GLY A 8 5.77 23.51 1.85
C GLY A 8 6.48 23.93 0.55
N LYS A 9 6.23 23.26 -0.58
CA LYS A 9 6.80 23.61 -1.89
C LYS A 9 6.21 24.89 -2.48
N ARG A 10 5.02 25.28 -2.00
CA ARG A 10 4.35 26.50 -2.43
C ARG A 10 3.85 27.28 -1.22
N ARG A 11 4.04 28.59 -1.23
CA ARG A 11 3.46 29.44 -0.20
C ARG A 11 1.95 29.60 -0.39
N PRO A 12 1.15 29.58 0.69
CA PRO A 12 -0.28 29.85 0.59
C PRO A 12 -0.51 31.31 0.18
N SER A 13 -1.58 31.55 -0.57
CA SER A 13 -1.99 32.92 -0.94
C SER A 13 -2.55 33.71 0.26
N GLY A 14 -2.97 33.03 1.31
CA GLY A 14 -3.45 33.58 2.57
C GLY A 14 -3.49 32.49 3.63
N GLY A 15 -3.53 32.91 4.92
CA GLY A 15 -3.49 31.96 6.03
C GLY A 15 -2.11 31.38 6.29
N MET A 16 -2.07 30.28 7.08
CA MET A 16 -0.83 29.56 7.37
C MET A 16 -1.08 28.05 7.37
N VAL A 17 -0.04 27.29 7.03
CA VAL A 17 0.00 25.83 7.19
C VAL A 17 0.93 25.51 8.35
N ARG A 18 0.44 24.71 9.29
CA ARG A 18 1.23 24.23 10.42
C ARG A 18 1.05 22.72 10.56
N LEU A 19 2.12 21.98 10.39
CA LEU A 19 2.16 20.57 10.75
C LEU A 19 2.37 20.40 12.26
N GLY A 20 1.71 19.41 12.84
CA GLY A 20 1.87 19.10 14.26
C GLY A 20 3.30 18.67 14.59
N THR A 21 3.71 18.89 15.85
CA THR A 21 4.99 18.38 16.36
C THR A 21 5.02 16.86 16.27
N GLY A 22 6.05 16.30 15.65
CA GLY A 22 6.16 14.85 15.44
C GLY A 22 5.53 14.32 14.13
N ALA A 23 4.94 15.20 13.30
CA ALA A 23 4.52 14.80 11.96
C ALA A 23 5.76 14.42 11.11
N ARG A 24 5.70 13.23 10.54
CA ARG A 24 6.69 12.71 9.56
C ARG A 24 5.98 12.55 8.22
N PRO A 25 5.90 13.63 7.44
CA PRO A 25 5.23 13.58 6.15
C PRO A 25 6.06 12.80 5.14
N SER A 26 5.40 11.98 4.33
CA SER A 26 5.94 11.45 3.09
C SER A 26 4.97 11.73 1.95
N ILE A 27 5.51 12.00 0.77
CA ILE A 27 4.73 12.46 -0.38
C ILE A 27 4.97 11.55 -1.55
N PHE A 28 3.88 11.01 -2.04
CA PHE A 28 3.82 10.34 -3.32
C PHE A 28 3.21 11.29 -4.35
N ALA A 29 4.05 11.98 -5.10
CA ALA A 29 3.63 12.85 -6.18
C ALA A 29 4.05 12.25 -7.53
N GLN A 30 3.13 12.26 -8.48
CA GLN A 30 3.29 11.70 -9.83
C GLN A 30 4.50 12.28 -10.60
N GLN A 31 4.94 13.51 -10.26
CA GLN A 31 6.04 14.20 -10.97
C GLN A 31 7.44 13.95 -10.38
N GLN A 32 7.59 13.22 -9.30
CA GLN A 32 8.90 12.90 -8.71
C GLN A 32 9.49 11.61 -9.27
N ASN A 33 9.46 11.43 -10.57
CA ASN A 33 9.92 10.23 -11.30
C ASN A 33 11.44 10.06 -11.39
N ARG A 34 12.23 10.75 -10.58
CA ARG A 34 13.67 10.51 -10.50
C ARG A 34 13.97 9.64 -9.29
N LEU A 35 13.72 8.35 -9.43
CA LEU A 35 14.43 7.35 -8.66
C LEU A 35 15.91 7.42 -9.06
N GLY A 36 16.81 7.22 -8.11
CA GLY A 36 18.24 7.27 -8.37
C GLY A 36 18.66 6.37 -9.54
N GLN A 37 19.81 6.61 -10.12
CA GLN A 37 20.44 5.71 -11.08
C GLN A 37 20.74 4.38 -10.40
N GLY A 38 20.56 3.26 -11.12
CA GLY A 38 20.86 1.95 -10.61
C GLY A 38 19.72 0.94 -10.80
N ARG A 39 19.86 -0.21 -10.16
CA ARG A 39 18.86 -1.29 -10.22
C ARG A 39 17.77 -1.07 -9.17
N VAL A 40 16.63 -1.69 -9.37
CA VAL A 40 15.49 -1.67 -8.42
C VAL A 40 15.94 -1.98 -6.99
N ILE A 41 16.74 -3.03 -6.81
CA ILE A 41 17.23 -3.45 -5.49
C ILE A 41 18.12 -2.38 -4.85
N ASP A 42 18.94 -1.70 -5.64
CA ASP A 42 19.91 -0.71 -5.18
C ASP A 42 19.19 0.52 -4.59
N VAL A 43 18.01 0.90 -5.12
CA VAL A 43 17.20 2.01 -4.61
C VAL A 43 16.85 1.81 -3.15
N ILE A 44 16.43 0.60 -2.81
CA ILE A 44 16.07 0.27 -1.42
C ILE A 44 17.32 0.05 -0.58
N TRP A 45 18.28 -0.72 -1.09
CA TRP A 45 19.44 -1.14 -0.31
C TRP A 45 20.37 0.01 0.05
N ASN A 46 20.60 0.95 -0.87
CA ASN A 46 21.39 2.14 -0.59
C ASN A 46 20.80 3.02 0.51
N LYS A 47 19.47 3.06 0.58
CA LYS A 47 18.77 3.84 1.59
C LYS A 47 18.70 3.13 2.95
N TYR A 48 18.66 1.80 2.93
CA TYR A 48 18.56 0.94 4.11
C TYR A 48 19.70 -0.12 4.15
N PRO A 49 20.95 0.30 4.33
CA PRO A 49 22.13 -0.59 4.21
C PRO A 49 22.20 -1.67 5.31
N ARG A 50 21.38 -1.56 6.35
CA ARG A 50 21.28 -2.56 7.42
C ARG A 50 20.37 -3.74 7.06
N MET A 51 19.58 -3.62 6.00
CA MET A 51 18.76 -4.73 5.51
C MET A 51 19.64 -5.73 4.77
N THR A 52 19.36 -7.00 4.99
CA THR A 52 19.96 -8.08 4.19
C THR A 52 19.35 -8.10 2.77
N GLU A 53 20.05 -8.70 1.83
CA GLU A 53 19.53 -8.88 0.47
C GLU A 53 18.18 -9.59 0.49
N LEU A 54 18.02 -10.61 1.31
CA LEU A 54 16.77 -11.37 1.44
C LEU A 54 15.61 -10.48 1.93
N GLU A 55 15.85 -9.62 2.91
CA GLU A 55 14.84 -8.70 3.42
C GLU A 55 14.43 -7.68 2.35
N VAL A 56 15.40 -7.12 1.62
CA VAL A 56 15.12 -6.18 0.51
C VAL A 56 14.31 -6.87 -0.59
N ARG A 57 14.73 -8.07 -1.02
CA ARG A 57 14.01 -8.85 -2.04
C ARG A 57 12.61 -9.24 -1.58
N SER A 58 12.45 -9.66 -0.33
CA SER A 58 11.14 -10.00 0.25
C SER A 58 10.21 -8.80 0.30
N HIS A 59 10.75 -7.62 0.61
CA HIS A 59 9.99 -6.37 0.61
C HIS A 59 9.53 -6.00 -0.81
N LEU A 60 10.45 -6.03 -1.78
CA LEU A 60 10.17 -5.75 -3.18
C LEU A 60 9.18 -6.75 -3.80
N ALA A 61 9.27 -8.04 -3.41
CA ALA A 61 8.37 -9.09 -3.89
C ALA A 61 6.90 -8.83 -3.52
N LYS A 62 6.62 -8.22 -2.37
CA LYS A 62 5.26 -7.82 -1.95
C LYS A 62 4.64 -6.80 -2.90
N LEU A 63 5.47 -6.05 -3.62
CA LEU A 63 5.08 -5.01 -4.58
C LEU A 63 5.30 -5.42 -6.04
N GLY A 64 5.47 -6.74 -6.26
CA GLY A 64 5.50 -7.33 -7.59
C GLY A 64 6.88 -7.40 -8.25
N PHE A 65 7.97 -7.02 -7.56
CA PHE A 65 9.33 -7.21 -8.04
C PHE A 65 9.87 -8.56 -7.57
N ARG A 66 9.90 -9.55 -8.45
CA ARG A 66 10.32 -10.92 -8.14
C ARG A 66 11.41 -11.42 -9.09
N GLY A 67 12.24 -12.36 -8.63
CA GLY A 67 13.30 -12.97 -9.45
C GLY A 67 14.23 -11.92 -10.04
N GLU A 68 14.46 -11.97 -11.34
CA GLU A 68 15.36 -11.07 -12.06
C GLU A 68 14.87 -9.62 -12.15
N THR A 69 13.56 -9.37 -11.91
CA THR A 69 13.02 -8.00 -12.00
C THR A 69 13.59 -7.05 -10.95
N VAL A 70 14.11 -7.57 -9.84
CA VAL A 70 14.78 -6.77 -8.79
C VAL A 70 16.11 -6.18 -9.26
N PHE A 71 16.73 -6.76 -10.30
CA PHE A 71 17.99 -6.29 -10.88
C PHE A 71 17.79 -5.42 -12.12
N LYS A 72 16.54 -5.20 -12.53
CA LYS A 72 16.22 -4.35 -13.69
C LYS A 72 16.69 -2.91 -13.45
N PRO A 73 17.30 -2.24 -14.43
CA PRO A 73 17.64 -0.82 -14.33
C PRO A 73 16.39 0.03 -14.12
N CYS A 74 16.46 1.04 -13.25
CA CYS A 74 15.33 1.92 -12.96
C CYS A 74 14.84 2.68 -14.21
N GLU A 75 15.73 3.00 -15.14
CA GLU A 75 15.39 3.67 -16.38
C GLU A 75 14.56 2.78 -17.34
N ALA A 76 14.63 1.46 -17.17
CA ALA A 76 13.86 0.49 -17.97
C ALA A 76 12.50 0.14 -17.36
N LEU A 77 12.13 0.78 -16.24
CA LEU A 77 10.84 0.57 -15.60
C LEU A 77 9.72 1.29 -16.36
N SER A 78 8.57 0.61 -16.48
CA SER A 78 7.32 1.27 -16.88
C SER A 78 6.87 2.26 -15.80
N GLY A 79 5.96 3.18 -16.16
CA GLY A 79 5.40 4.13 -15.18
C GLY A 79 4.75 3.45 -13.98
N GLY A 80 4.06 2.31 -14.19
CA GLY A 80 3.46 1.52 -13.12
C GLY A 80 4.51 0.82 -12.23
N GLU A 81 5.57 0.26 -12.82
CA GLU A 81 6.69 -0.33 -12.07
C GLU A 81 7.42 0.75 -11.24
N LEU A 82 7.61 1.93 -11.81
CA LEU A 82 8.22 3.05 -11.12
C LEU A 82 7.37 3.50 -9.91
N ALA A 83 6.06 3.59 -10.09
CA ALA A 83 5.13 3.92 -9.00
C ALA A 83 5.19 2.86 -7.87
N ARG A 84 5.22 1.56 -8.21
CA ARG A 84 5.37 0.47 -7.23
C ARG A 84 6.69 0.56 -6.45
N LEU A 85 7.80 0.83 -7.14
CA LEU A 85 9.11 0.99 -6.50
C LEU A 85 9.12 2.19 -5.54
N ARG A 86 8.53 3.30 -5.95
CA ARG A 86 8.37 4.48 -5.09
C ARG A 86 7.53 4.19 -3.85
N PHE A 87 6.46 3.42 -4.04
CA PHE A 87 5.63 3.00 -2.92
C PHE A 87 6.39 2.06 -1.96
N ALA A 88 7.27 1.20 -2.50
CA ALA A 88 8.16 0.37 -1.68
C ALA A 88 9.04 1.22 -0.75
N GLU A 89 9.62 2.31 -1.24
CA GLU A 89 10.41 3.23 -0.41
C GLU A 89 9.56 3.83 0.71
N ILE A 90 8.36 4.34 0.38
CA ILE A 90 7.46 5.00 1.33
C ILE A 90 7.04 4.06 2.46
N VAL A 91 6.73 2.81 2.14
CA VAL A 91 6.35 1.81 3.16
C VAL A 91 7.47 1.59 4.18
N LEU A 92 8.73 1.60 3.74
CA LEU A 92 9.90 1.47 4.63
C LEU A 92 10.16 2.72 5.47
N GLU A 93 9.83 3.90 4.97
CA GLU A 93 9.95 5.16 5.73
C GLU A 93 9.02 5.21 6.95
N ARG A 94 7.95 4.42 6.94
CA ARG A 94 6.91 4.40 7.99
C ARG A 94 6.46 5.81 8.37
N PRO A 95 6.00 6.63 7.42
CA PRO A 95 5.47 7.95 7.73
C PRO A 95 4.25 7.83 8.63
N ASN A 96 3.95 8.86 9.42
CA ASN A 96 2.67 8.96 10.13
C ASN A 96 1.70 9.94 9.47
N LEU A 97 2.16 10.62 8.41
CA LEU A 97 1.37 11.50 7.55
C LEU A 97 1.76 11.24 6.10
N LEU A 98 0.82 10.72 5.32
CA LEU A 98 1.06 10.34 3.93
C LEU A 98 0.21 11.20 3.00
N PHE A 99 0.88 11.86 2.06
CA PHE A 99 0.25 12.63 0.99
C PHE A 99 0.33 11.84 -0.30
N LEU A 100 -0.80 11.56 -0.93
CA LEU A 100 -0.89 10.86 -2.20
C LEU A 100 -1.62 11.72 -3.24
N ASP A 101 -0.97 11.95 -4.38
CA ASP A 101 -1.54 12.70 -5.49
C ASP A 101 -1.72 11.77 -6.69
N GLU A 102 -2.98 11.39 -6.97
CA GLU A 102 -3.38 10.46 -8.03
C GLU A 102 -2.58 9.15 -8.06
N PRO A 103 -2.50 8.41 -6.94
CA PRO A 103 -1.58 7.29 -6.80
C PRO A 103 -1.97 6.07 -7.65
N THR A 104 -3.21 5.99 -8.13
CA THR A 104 -3.72 4.89 -8.97
C THR A 104 -3.51 5.12 -10.47
N ASN A 105 -3.06 6.31 -10.88
CA ASN A 105 -2.83 6.60 -12.29
C ASN A 105 -1.71 5.73 -12.86
N HIS A 106 -1.96 5.18 -14.04
CA HIS A 106 -1.04 4.30 -14.77
C HIS A 106 -0.73 2.97 -14.08
N LEU A 107 -1.47 2.60 -13.03
CA LEU A 107 -1.36 1.30 -12.41
C LEU A 107 -2.29 0.28 -13.09
N ASP A 108 -1.79 -0.94 -13.27
CA ASP A 108 -2.62 -2.09 -13.63
C ASP A 108 -3.57 -2.48 -12.48
N ILE A 109 -4.57 -3.31 -12.77
CA ILE A 109 -5.63 -3.69 -11.82
C ILE A 109 -5.03 -4.31 -10.55
N TYR A 110 -4.09 -5.25 -10.68
CA TYR A 110 -3.48 -5.93 -9.53
C TYR A 110 -2.69 -4.97 -8.65
N THR A 111 -1.93 -4.08 -9.26
CA THR A 111 -1.16 -3.07 -8.53
C THR A 111 -2.08 -2.09 -7.80
N ARG A 112 -3.21 -1.73 -8.41
CA ARG A 112 -4.22 -0.87 -7.80
C ARG A 112 -4.89 -1.53 -6.59
N GLU A 113 -5.21 -2.82 -6.68
CA GLU A 113 -5.76 -3.59 -5.57
C GLU A 113 -4.76 -3.69 -4.41
N ASN A 114 -3.51 -4.05 -4.69
CA ASN A 114 -2.44 -4.11 -3.69
C ASN A 114 -2.21 -2.76 -3.01
N LEU A 115 -2.22 -1.66 -3.76
CA LEU A 115 -2.12 -0.31 -3.21
C LEU A 115 -3.33 0.00 -2.30
N THR A 116 -4.54 -0.32 -2.74
CA THR A 116 -5.76 -0.11 -1.96
C THR A 116 -5.71 -0.87 -0.64
N GLU A 117 -5.29 -2.14 -0.66
CA GLU A 117 -5.12 -2.94 0.56
C GLU A 117 -4.07 -2.36 1.51
N ALA A 118 -2.94 -1.93 0.97
CA ALA A 118 -1.88 -1.31 1.76
C ALA A 118 -2.35 0.00 2.41
N LEU A 119 -3.13 0.83 1.70
CA LEU A 119 -3.70 2.05 2.23
C LEU A 119 -4.79 1.79 3.28
N MET A 120 -5.60 0.75 3.11
CA MET A 120 -6.57 0.31 4.13
C MET A 120 -5.90 -0.19 5.41
N ALA A 121 -4.71 -0.77 5.31
CA ALA A 121 -3.91 -1.23 6.44
C ALA A 121 -3.08 -0.11 7.09
N TYR A 122 -2.97 1.04 6.44
CA TYR A 122 -2.20 2.16 6.95
C TYR A 122 -2.86 2.78 8.18
N THR A 123 -2.09 2.96 9.25
CA THR A 123 -2.59 3.44 10.56
C THR A 123 -2.32 4.91 10.81
N GLY A 124 -1.59 5.58 9.93
CA GLY A 124 -1.30 7.01 10.02
C GLY A 124 -2.39 7.88 9.41
N THR A 125 -2.12 9.18 9.34
CA THR A 125 -2.99 10.14 8.66
C THR A 125 -2.74 10.09 7.16
N LEU A 126 -3.81 9.92 6.38
CA LEU A 126 -3.77 9.90 4.93
C LEU A 126 -4.48 11.13 4.36
N LEU A 127 -3.81 11.84 3.47
CA LEU A 127 -4.42 12.84 2.60
C LEU A 127 -4.23 12.40 1.15
N LEU A 128 -5.34 12.12 0.50
CA LEU A 128 -5.40 11.53 -0.84
C LEU A 128 -6.13 12.47 -1.79
N VAL A 129 -5.52 12.76 -2.94
CA VAL A 129 -6.20 13.33 -4.10
C VAL A 129 -6.36 12.22 -5.12
N THR A 130 -7.59 11.94 -5.55
CA THR A 130 -7.87 10.90 -6.53
C THR A 130 -9.20 11.10 -7.25
N HIS A 131 -9.28 10.59 -8.46
CA HIS A 131 -10.52 10.42 -9.22
C HIS A 131 -11.04 8.96 -9.19
N ASP A 132 -10.32 8.08 -8.54
CA ASP A 132 -10.65 6.66 -8.45
C ASP A 132 -11.77 6.41 -7.45
N ARG A 133 -12.97 6.16 -7.97
CA ARG A 133 -14.17 5.89 -7.16
C ARG A 133 -14.05 4.63 -6.33
N HIS A 134 -13.38 3.60 -6.87
CA HIS A 134 -13.18 2.36 -6.15
C HIS A 134 -12.30 2.58 -4.92
N LEU A 135 -11.20 3.32 -5.08
CA LEU A 135 -10.31 3.67 -3.98
C LEU A 135 -11.03 4.52 -2.91
N MET A 136 -11.80 5.55 -3.32
CA MET A 136 -12.58 6.37 -2.39
C MET A 136 -13.57 5.55 -1.57
N ASN A 137 -14.31 4.65 -2.22
CA ASN A 137 -15.26 3.77 -1.53
C ASN A 137 -14.58 2.75 -0.61
N SER A 138 -13.44 2.18 -1.03
CA SER A 138 -12.71 1.19 -0.24
C SER A 138 -12.12 1.79 1.04
N LEU A 139 -11.64 3.02 0.98
CA LEU A 139 -11.07 3.71 2.14
C LEU A 139 -12.15 4.20 3.11
N ALA A 140 -13.39 4.40 2.63
CA ALA A 140 -14.54 4.87 3.42
C ALA A 140 -14.20 6.08 4.32
N CYS A 141 -13.46 7.04 3.75
CA CYS A 141 -12.99 8.23 4.46
C CYS A 141 -13.81 9.48 4.10
N PRO A 142 -13.77 10.55 4.93
CA PRO A 142 -14.38 11.83 4.60
C PRO A 142 -13.75 12.42 3.34
N ILE A 143 -14.57 13.10 2.53
CA ILE A 143 -14.16 13.72 1.28
C ILE A 143 -14.25 15.23 1.38
N LEU A 144 -13.13 15.90 1.16
CA LEU A 144 -13.07 17.35 1.04
C LEU A 144 -13.28 17.73 -0.44
N TYR A 145 -14.49 18.19 -0.76
CA TYR A 145 -14.84 18.62 -2.11
C TYR A 145 -14.51 20.11 -2.30
N LEU A 146 -13.75 20.40 -3.35
CA LEU A 146 -13.30 21.76 -3.66
C LEU A 146 -13.97 22.22 -4.95
N GLU A 147 -14.82 23.24 -4.86
CA GLU A 147 -15.53 23.82 -5.99
C GLU A 147 -15.65 25.33 -5.81
N ASP A 148 -15.40 26.12 -6.84
CA ASP A 148 -15.50 27.58 -6.87
C ASP A 148 -14.84 28.29 -5.67
N GLY A 149 -13.67 27.83 -5.27
CA GLY A 149 -12.92 28.39 -4.15
C GLY A 149 -13.48 28.05 -2.76
N LYS A 150 -14.50 27.21 -2.69
CA LYS A 150 -15.10 26.73 -1.44
C LYS A 150 -14.68 25.28 -1.19
N ALA A 151 -14.54 24.97 0.08
CA ALA A 151 -14.23 23.61 0.55
C ALA A 151 -15.43 23.09 1.34
N THR A 152 -15.99 21.95 0.91
CA THR A 152 -17.12 21.30 1.59
C THR A 152 -16.73 19.89 1.98
N LEU A 153 -16.94 19.54 3.25
CA LEU A 153 -16.62 18.22 3.77
C LEU A 153 -17.85 17.30 3.71
N TYR A 154 -17.71 16.16 3.06
CA TYR A 154 -18.71 15.10 3.01
C TYR A 154 -18.23 13.88 3.81
N PRO A 155 -19.13 13.17 4.51
CA PRO A 155 -18.76 12.01 5.33
C PRO A 155 -18.30 10.80 4.51
N SER A 156 -18.74 10.70 3.24
CA SER A 156 -18.40 9.61 2.33
C SER A 156 -18.57 10.04 0.87
N TYR A 157 -18.11 9.20 -0.04
CA TYR A 157 -18.32 9.38 -1.47
C TYR A 157 -19.82 9.30 -1.86
N ASP A 158 -20.57 8.40 -1.23
CA ASP A 158 -22.02 8.28 -1.47
C ASP A 158 -22.77 9.54 -1.04
N ALA A 159 -22.38 10.15 0.08
CA ALA A 159 -22.96 11.43 0.51
C ALA A 159 -22.64 12.57 -0.45
N LEU A 160 -21.45 12.60 -1.04
CA LEU A 160 -21.08 13.55 -2.10
C LEU A 160 -21.96 13.33 -3.36
N MET A 161 -22.13 12.08 -3.80
CA MET A 161 -22.92 11.76 -4.98
C MET A 161 -24.42 12.07 -4.79
N GLY A 162 -24.96 11.77 -3.61
CA GLY A 162 -26.33 12.12 -3.23
C GLY A 162 -26.52 13.60 -2.88
N ARG A 163 -25.43 14.39 -2.86
CA ARG A 163 -25.40 15.79 -2.40
C ARG A 163 -26.20 16.02 -1.11
N SER A 164 -26.17 15.03 -0.22
CA SER A 164 -26.72 15.18 1.12
C SER A 164 -25.95 16.27 1.86
N ALA A 165 -26.64 17.01 2.73
CA ALA A 165 -26.12 18.18 3.40
C ALA A 165 -24.70 17.98 3.96
N PRO A 166 -23.82 19.00 3.90
CA PRO A 166 -22.46 18.91 4.40
C PRO A 166 -22.44 18.49 5.87
N ALA A 167 -21.51 17.62 6.23
CA ALA A 167 -21.28 17.28 7.62
C ALA A 167 -20.92 18.54 8.42
N PRO A 168 -21.42 18.72 9.64
CA PRO A 168 -21.01 19.83 10.49
C PRO A 168 -19.49 19.80 10.70
N ALA A 169 -18.87 20.96 10.70
CA ALA A 169 -17.42 21.13 10.82
C ALA A 169 -16.85 20.26 11.95
N VAL A 170 -15.77 19.56 11.64
CA VAL A 170 -15.10 18.56 12.47
C VAL A 170 -14.85 19.09 13.88
N GLN A 171 -15.66 18.68 14.82
CA GLN A 171 -15.30 18.68 16.23
C GLN A 171 -14.56 17.36 16.50
N LYS A 172 -13.32 17.49 17.02
CA LYS A 172 -12.42 16.47 17.59
C LYS A 172 -12.73 15.01 17.26
N ALA A 173 -11.72 14.35 16.73
CA ALA A 173 -11.69 12.92 16.45
C ALA A 173 -12.56 12.11 17.41
N ALA A 174 -13.75 11.71 16.95
CA ALA A 174 -14.51 10.64 17.56
C ALA A 174 -13.98 9.31 17.01
N GLU A 175 -13.86 8.33 17.87
CA GLU A 175 -13.50 6.96 17.51
C GLU A 175 -14.32 6.47 16.31
N PRO A 176 -13.72 5.64 15.42
CA PRO A 176 -14.40 5.21 14.20
C PRO A 176 -15.68 4.48 14.55
N ALA A 177 -16.80 5.06 14.12
CA ALA A 177 -18.11 4.43 14.25
C ALA A 177 -18.06 3.07 13.54
N LYS A 178 -18.42 2.02 14.26
CA LYS A 178 -18.50 0.63 13.79
C LYS A 178 -19.63 0.49 12.76
N THR A 179 -19.40 0.88 11.53
CA THR A 179 -20.32 0.61 10.43
C THR A 179 -20.30 -0.89 10.11
N GLY A 180 -21.47 -1.48 9.88
CA GLY A 180 -21.66 -2.93 9.62
C GLY A 180 -20.82 -3.49 8.47
N TYR A 181 -20.39 -2.65 7.54
CA TYR A 181 -19.52 -2.99 6.41
C TYR A 181 -18.14 -3.51 6.86
N GLY A 182 -17.58 -2.95 7.91
CA GLY A 182 -16.31 -3.43 8.49
C GLY A 182 -16.41 -4.81 9.16
N ARG A 183 -17.60 -5.25 9.57
CA ARG A 183 -17.82 -6.58 10.17
C ARG A 183 -17.80 -7.67 9.11
N GLU A 184 -18.43 -7.46 7.98
CA GLU A 184 -18.50 -8.43 6.89
C GLU A 184 -17.14 -8.60 6.20
N GLN A 185 -16.42 -7.50 5.97
CA GLN A 185 -15.05 -7.56 5.48
C GLN A 185 -14.09 -8.24 6.47
N ARG A 186 -14.21 -7.97 7.77
CA ARG A 186 -13.40 -8.67 8.79
C ARG A 186 -13.71 -10.16 8.82
N ARG A 187 -14.98 -10.56 8.68
CA ARG A 187 -15.41 -11.95 8.59
C ARG A 187 -14.83 -12.62 7.35
N ARG A 188 -14.98 -12.02 6.18
CA ARG A 188 -14.43 -12.52 4.90
C ARG A 188 -12.90 -12.63 4.93
N ARG A 189 -12.25 -11.66 5.59
CA ARG A 189 -10.79 -11.68 5.77
C ARG A 189 -10.34 -12.76 6.76
N ALA A 190 -11.12 -13.01 7.81
CA ALA A 190 -10.86 -14.12 8.74
C ALA A 190 -11.05 -15.49 8.05
N GLU A 191 -12.08 -15.63 7.22
CA GLU A 191 -12.34 -16.85 6.43
C GLU A 191 -11.21 -17.09 5.41
N LEU A 192 -10.73 -16.05 4.72
CA LEU A 192 -9.60 -16.16 3.80
C LEU A 192 -8.29 -16.53 4.52
N ARG A 193 -8.02 -15.93 5.67
CA ARG A 193 -6.84 -16.29 6.48
C ARG A 193 -6.90 -17.73 6.97
N ALA A 194 -8.08 -18.21 7.36
CA ALA A 194 -8.27 -19.59 7.76
C ALA A 194 -8.01 -20.56 6.59
N LYS A 195 -8.48 -20.21 5.38
CA LYS A 195 -8.21 -21.00 4.18
C LYS A 195 -6.73 -21.02 3.79
N ILE A 196 -6.06 -19.87 3.86
CA ILE A 196 -4.61 -19.77 3.59
C ILE A 196 -3.86 -20.68 4.57
N LYS A 197 -4.17 -20.59 5.87
CA LYS A 197 -3.52 -21.41 6.88
C LYS A 197 -3.76 -22.90 6.65
N ALA A 198 -4.99 -23.30 6.29
CA ALA A 198 -5.30 -24.70 5.96
C ALA A 198 -4.48 -25.21 4.76
N CYS A 199 -4.32 -24.40 3.70
CA CYS A 199 -3.47 -24.74 2.57
C CYS A 199 -1.98 -24.81 2.95
N GLU A 200 -1.52 -23.93 3.84
CA GLU A 200 -0.14 -23.96 4.36
C GLU A 200 0.10 -25.25 5.17
N ASP A 201 -0.83 -25.63 6.04
CA ASP A 201 -0.78 -26.87 6.84
C ASP A 201 -0.81 -28.12 5.93
N GLU A 202 -1.63 -28.11 4.86
CA GLU A 202 -1.65 -29.20 3.86
C GLU A 202 -0.34 -29.27 3.07
N MET A 203 0.25 -28.15 2.68
CA MET A 203 1.55 -28.13 2.00
C MET A 203 2.68 -28.67 2.89
N GLU A 204 2.66 -28.34 4.17
CA GLU A 204 3.63 -28.85 5.14
C GLU A 204 3.48 -30.36 5.32
N ALA A 205 2.25 -30.87 5.41
CA ALA A 205 1.97 -32.30 5.49
C ALA A 205 2.41 -33.06 4.22
N CYS A 206 2.18 -32.47 3.03
CA CYS A 206 2.66 -33.05 1.76
C CYS A 206 4.19 -33.07 1.71
N GLY A 207 4.87 -32.01 2.12
CA GLY A 207 6.32 -31.97 2.18
C GLY A 207 6.92 -32.99 3.15
N ALA A 208 6.29 -33.19 4.31
CA ALA A 208 6.69 -34.22 5.27
C ALA A 208 6.54 -35.63 4.66
N ARG A 209 5.45 -35.87 3.92
CA ARG A 209 5.22 -37.14 3.26
C ARG A 209 6.18 -37.41 2.12
N GLU A 210 6.57 -36.36 1.37
CA GLU A 210 7.58 -36.46 0.32
C GLU A 210 8.93 -36.90 0.91
N VAL A 211 9.34 -36.30 2.02
CA VAL A 211 10.58 -36.70 2.73
C VAL A 211 10.51 -38.12 3.26
N GLU A 212 9.37 -38.57 3.77
CA GLU A 212 9.18 -39.97 4.20
C GLU A 212 9.34 -40.92 3.02
N LEU A 213 8.69 -40.63 1.89
CA LEU A 213 8.78 -41.46 0.67
C LEU A 213 10.19 -41.49 0.10
N ASP A 214 10.90 -40.36 0.09
CA ASP A 214 12.31 -40.33 -0.32
C ASP A 214 13.20 -41.17 0.59
N ASN A 215 12.94 -41.19 1.89
CA ASN A 215 13.65 -42.03 2.84
C ASN A 215 13.31 -43.54 2.64
N GLU A 216 12.05 -43.87 2.33
CA GLU A 216 11.63 -45.24 2.01
C GLU A 216 12.30 -45.72 0.72
N ILE A 217 12.34 -44.90 -0.32
CA ILE A 217 12.98 -45.22 -1.61
C ILE A 217 14.50 -45.39 -1.48
N ASN A 218 15.13 -44.58 -0.67
CA ASN A 218 16.58 -44.61 -0.46
C ASN A 218 17.01 -45.60 0.64
N SER A 219 16.08 -46.37 1.21
CA SER A 219 16.40 -47.39 2.21
C SER A 219 17.15 -48.56 1.58
N PRO A 220 18.15 -49.16 2.26
CA PRO A 220 18.93 -50.30 1.73
C PRO A 220 18.09 -51.53 1.45
N GLU A 221 16.88 -51.62 2.00
CA GLU A 221 15.99 -52.75 1.83
C GLU A 221 15.32 -52.80 0.43
N VAL A 222 15.16 -51.62 -0.19
CA VAL A 222 14.55 -51.50 -1.54
C VAL A 222 15.55 -51.88 -2.66
N TYR A 223 16.88 -51.78 -2.38
CA TYR A 223 17.93 -52.10 -3.35
C TYR A 223 18.40 -53.54 -3.29
N ASN A 224 17.95 -54.36 -2.30
CA ASN A 224 18.40 -55.72 -2.09
C ASN A 224 17.37 -56.82 -2.42
N ASP A 225 16.29 -56.50 -3.13
CA ASP A 225 15.39 -57.53 -3.63
C ASP A 225 15.92 -58.05 -4.99
N PRO A 226 16.23 -59.38 -5.12
CA PRO A 226 16.94 -59.94 -6.27
C PRO A 226 16.08 -60.04 -7.54
#